data_6171ac163db0a8731c93d98250ab1d6f
#
_entry.id   6171ac163db0a8731c93d98250ab1d6f
#
_cell.length_a   1.000
_cell.length_b   1.000
_cell.length_c   1.000
_cell.angle_alpha   90.00
_cell.angle_beta   90.00
_cell.angle_gamma   90.00
#
_symmetry.space_group_name_H-M   'P 1'
#
loop_
_entity.id
_entity.type
_entity.pdbx_description
1 polymer ?
#
loop_
_entity_poly.entity_id
_entity_poly.type
_entity_poly.pdbx_seq_one_letter_code
_entity_poly.pdbx_strand_id
1 'polypeptide(L)'
;AVLGLGGPVFGKIGDVSSNDQSTFLPASAESTRAGEEAAAFRDGEAVPAVIVAEADLSDPAQAFLALGGLAETLRGVDGVTDVAGPIPAEDGEAVQFLAFVDSSDGAEREVADVVEDLKGILADPAAADADLADTVAADADWHLGGPAGLATELGGAFAGIDGLLLLVALVVVFVILVIVYRSVLLPILVLLTAVGALCAAILAV
;
A
#
# COMPACT_ATOMS: atom_id res chain seq x y z
N ALA A 1 6.88 -30.43 -1.99
CA ALA A 1 5.79 -29.84 -2.79
C ALA A 1 4.86 -28.96 -1.93
N VAL A 2 4.58 -29.30 -0.66
CA VAL A 2 3.66 -28.53 0.22
C VAL A 2 4.27 -27.19 0.66
N LEU A 3 5.57 -27.09 0.86
CA LEU A 3 6.25 -25.84 1.26
C LEU A 3 6.31 -24.76 0.17
N GLY A 4 6.18 -25.13 -1.10
CA GLY A 4 6.15 -24.18 -2.21
C GLY A 4 4.77 -23.52 -2.44
N LEU A 5 3.70 -24.05 -1.85
CA LEU A 5 2.33 -23.53 -1.97
C LEU A 5 1.98 -22.52 -0.86
N GLY A 6 2.80 -22.42 0.19
CA GLY A 6 2.54 -21.53 1.32
C GLY A 6 2.63 -20.04 0.96
N GLY A 7 3.61 -19.62 0.16
CA GLY A 7 3.82 -18.23 -0.20
C GLY A 7 2.60 -17.59 -0.90
N PRO A 8 2.11 -18.17 -2.00
CA PRO A 8 0.92 -17.66 -2.70
C PRO A 8 -0.37 -17.69 -1.87
N VAL A 9 -0.44 -18.61 -0.88
CA VAL A 9 -1.63 -18.76 -0.03
C VAL A 9 -1.67 -17.69 1.06
N PHE A 10 -0.53 -17.30 1.61
CA PHE A 10 -0.45 -16.18 2.56
C PHE A 10 -0.78 -14.84 1.90
N GLY A 11 -0.46 -14.65 0.61
CA GLY A 11 -0.85 -13.47 -0.15
C GLY A 11 -2.36 -13.32 -0.37
N LYS A 12 -3.13 -14.41 -0.25
CA LYS A 12 -4.60 -14.39 -0.39
C LYS A 12 -5.37 -14.06 0.90
N ILE A 13 -4.69 -13.84 2.01
CA ILE A 13 -5.35 -13.41 3.26
C ILE A 13 -6.00 -12.04 3.09
N GLY A 14 -5.39 -11.16 2.27
CA GLY A 14 -5.95 -9.86 1.89
C GLY A 14 -7.30 -9.98 1.16
N ASP A 15 -7.48 -11.01 0.33
CA ASP A 15 -8.69 -11.21 -0.48
C ASP A 15 -9.91 -11.60 0.38
N VAL A 16 -9.70 -12.15 1.58
CA VAL A 16 -10.76 -12.59 2.52
C VAL A 16 -10.92 -11.67 3.73
N SER A 17 -10.03 -10.69 3.93
CA SER A 17 -10.12 -9.71 5.00
C SER A 17 -10.57 -8.37 4.43
N SER A 18 -11.88 -8.12 4.41
CA SER A 18 -12.40 -6.79 4.10
C SER A 18 -12.27 -5.87 5.31
N ASN A 19 -11.50 -4.79 5.14
CA ASN A 19 -11.37 -3.71 6.13
C ASN A 19 -12.36 -2.57 5.84
N ASP A 20 -13.34 -2.82 4.97
CA ASP A 20 -14.35 -1.84 4.62
C ASP A 20 -15.30 -1.62 5.80
N GLN A 21 -15.26 -0.41 6.36
CA GLN A 21 -16.13 -0.01 7.46
C GLN A 21 -17.62 -0.06 7.08
N SER A 22 -17.95 0.01 5.79
CA SER A 22 -19.32 -0.07 5.29
C SER A 22 -19.93 -1.46 5.54
N THR A 23 -19.12 -2.51 5.57
CA THR A 23 -19.54 -3.91 5.83
C THR A 23 -20.08 -4.08 7.25
N PHE A 24 -19.66 -3.24 8.21
CA PHE A 24 -20.11 -3.27 9.60
C PHE A 24 -21.29 -2.34 9.88
N LEU A 25 -21.67 -1.48 8.94
CA LEU A 25 -22.77 -0.55 9.09
C LEU A 25 -24.05 -1.14 8.46
N PRO A 26 -25.23 -0.91 9.08
CA PRO A 26 -26.50 -1.29 8.43
C PRO A 26 -26.63 -0.60 7.07
N ALA A 27 -27.08 -1.32 6.04
CA ALA A 27 -27.35 -0.77 4.71
C ALA A 27 -28.34 0.42 4.73
N SER A 28 -29.12 0.57 5.82
CA SER A 28 -30.07 1.67 6.03
C SER A 28 -29.45 2.91 6.67
N ALA A 29 -28.17 2.88 7.07
CA ALA A 29 -27.52 4.05 7.66
C ALA A 29 -27.30 5.14 6.60
N GLU A 30 -27.51 6.41 6.98
CA GLU A 30 -27.31 7.53 6.06
C GLU A 30 -25.88 7.63 5.55
N SER A 31 -24.89 7.27 6.39
CA SER A 31 -23.48 7.23 6.02
C SER A 31 -23.19 6.16 4.94
N THR A 32 -23.83 4.99 5.01
CA THR A 32 -23.69 3.93 3.99
C THR A 32 -24.28 4.41 2.66
N ARG A 33 -25.47 4.98 2.68
CA ARG A 33 -26.11 5.50 1.48
C ARG A 33 -25.36 6.68 0.86
N ALA A 34 -24.84 7.58 1.69
CA ALA A 34 -23.99 8.68 1.24
C ALA A 34 -22.68 8.17 0.63
N GLY A 35 -22.09 7.10 1.19
CA GLY A 35 -20.94 6.42 0.64
C GLY A 35 -21.22 5.79 -0.72
N GLU A 36 -22.33 5.08 -0.87
CA GLU A 36 -22.77 4.49 -2.14
C GLU A 36 -23.04 5.55 -3.22
N GLU A 37 -23.70 6.65 -2.85
CA GLU A 37 -23.92 7.76 -3.77
C GLU A 37 -22.61 8.46 -4.16
N ALA A 38 -21.68 8.65 -3.20
CA ALA A 38 -20.37 9.21 -3.48
C ALA A 38 -19.51 8.30 -4.37
N ALA A 39 -19.62 6.98 -4.21
CA ALA A 39 -18.95 6.00 -5.08
C ALA A 39 -19.45 6.06 -6.53
N ALA A 40 -20.73 6.40 -6.74
CA ALA A 40 -21.29 6.58 -8.08
C ALA A 40 -20.75 7.84 -8.82
N PHE A 41 -20.16 8.79 -8.11
CA PHE A 41 -19.48 9.96 -8.68
C PHE A 41 -17.98 9.74 -8.90
N ARG A 42 -17.43 8.63 -8.39
CA ARG A 42 -16.05 8.22 -8.64
C ARG A 42 -16.11 7.01 -9.56
N ASP A 43 -15.31 7.01 -10.60
CA ASP A 43 -15.17 5.86 -11.51
C ASP A 43 -14.41 4.71 -10.81
N GLY A 44 -15.03 4.11 -9.78
CA GLY A 44 -14.47 3.02 -8.99
C GLY A 44 -14.16 3.38 -7.52
N GLU A 45 -13.82 2.36 -6.73
CA GLU A 45 -13.28 2.53 -5.37
C GLU A 45 -11.82 2.95 -5.47
N ALA A 46 -11.53 4.20 -5.15
CA ALA A 46 -10.17 4.72 -5.14
C ALA A 46 -9.84 5.41 -3.83
N VAL A 47 -8.66 5.12 -3.29
CA VAL A 47 -8.15 5.73 -2.07
C VAL A 47 -7.16 6.84 -2.43
N PRO A 48 -7.36 8.09 -1.94
CA PRO A 48 -6.46 9.17 -2.26
C PRO A 48 -5.13 9.08 -1.49
N ALA A 49 -4.03 9.19 -2.23
CA ALA A 49 -2.71 9.51 -1.72
C ALA A 49 -2.50 11.02 -1.86
N VAL A 50 -2.14 11.69 -0.78
CA VAL A 50 -1.86 13.12 -0.76
C VAL A 50 -0.35 13.31 -0.85
N ILE A 51 0.10 13.95 -1.90
CA ILE A 51 1.52 14.21 -2.19
C ILE A 51 1.74 15.72 -2.04
N VAL A 52 2.68 16.11 -1.20
CA VAL A 52 2.99 17.52 -0.91
C VAL A 52 4.49 17.74 -0.94
N ALA A 53 4.92 18.87 -1.45
CA ALA A 53 6.30 19.30 -1.33
C ALA A 53 6.38 20.82 -1.13
N GLU A 54 7.45 21.25 -0.44
CA GLU A 54 7.92 22.62 -0.54
C GLU A 54 8.65 22.76 -1.89
N ALA A 55 8.24 23.75 -2.67
CA ALA A 55 8.77 23.97 -4.01
C ALA A 55 8.84 25.46 -4.30
N ASP A 56 9.95 25.91 -4.87
CA ASP A 56 10.10 27.29 -5.32
C ASP A 56 9.30 27.51 -6.61
N LEU A 57 8.16 28.17 -6.49
CA LEU A 57 7.26 28.52 -7.59
C LEU A 57 7.49 29.96 -8.10
N SER A 58 8.67 30.53 -7.87
CA SER A 58 9.01 31.91 -8.27
C SER A 58 9.01 32.11 -9.80
N ASP A 59 9.26 31.05 -10.59
CA ASP A 59 8.98 31.00 -12.02
C ASP A 59 7.79 30.09 -12.30
N PRO A 60 6.55 30.61 -12.28
CA PRO A 60 5.35 29.78 -12.38
C PRO A 60 5.24 29.01 -13.70
N ALA A 61 5.81 29.51 -14.79
CA ALA A 61 5.72 28.87 -16.10
C ALA A 61 6.58 27.60 -16.16
N GLN A 62 7.82 27.68 -15.67
CA GLN A 62 8.70 26.50 -15.63
C GLN A 62 8.25 25.51 -14.56
N ALA A 63 7.87 25.99 -13.39
CA ALA A 63 7.35 25.15 -12.32
C ALA A 63 6.11 24.36 -12.79
N PHE A 64 5.17 25.00 -13.50
CA PHE A 64 3.96 24.35 -13.97
C PHE A 64 4.26 23.26 -15.02
N LEU A 65 5.24 23.48 -15.89
CA LEU A 65 5.67 22.47 -16.87
C LEU A 65 6.31 21.25 -16.19
N ALA A 66 7.25 21.48 -15.27
CA ALA A 66 7.93 20.41 -14.54
C ALA A 66 6.96 19.61 -13.67
N LEU A 67 6.11 20.29 -12.92
CA LEU A 67 5.09 19.66 -12.07
C LEU A 67 4.01 18.94 -12.88
N GLY A 68 3.69 19.44 -14.08
CA GLY A 68 2.83 18.76 -15.05
C GLY A 68 3.45 17.47 -15.56
N GLY A 69 4.75 17.46 -15.86
CA GLY A 69 5.51 16.26 -16.22
C GLY A 69 5.51 15.23 -15.11
N LEU A 70 5.74 15.66 -13.86
CA LEU A 70 5.64 14.78 -12.70
C LEU A 70 4.23 14.18 -12.55
N ALA A 71 3.18 14.97 -12.74
CA ALA A 71 1.80 14.46 -12.68
C ALA A 71 1.54 13.37 -13.73
N GLU A 72 2.08 13.51 -14.95
CA GLU A 72 1.97 12.48 -15.98
C GLU A 72 2.75 11.21 -15.61
N THR A 73 3.95 11.36 -15.05
CA THR A 73 4.76 10.23 -14.58
C THR A 73 4.04 9.46 -13.46
N LEU A 74 3.46 10.17 -12.48
CA LEU A 74 2.67 9.56 -11.41
C LEU A 74 1.40 8.88 -11.95
N ARG A 75 0.73 9.47 -12.94
CA ARG A 75 -0.46 8.88 -13.60
C ARG A 75 -0.12 7.62 -14.39
N GLY A 76 1.13 7.49 -14.85
CA GLY A 76 1.64 6.31 -15.54
C GLY A 76 1.88 5.09 -14.65
N VAL A 77 1.78 5.22 -13.33
CA VAL A 77 1.95 4.10 -12.39
C VAL A 77 0.73 3.18 -12.45
N ASP A 78 0.97 1.90 -12.67
CA ASP A 78 -0.09 0.88 -12.66
C ASP A 78 -0.81 0.85 -11.31
N GLY A 79 -2.13 0.95 -11.32
CA GLY A 79 -2.97 1.04 -10.13
C GLY A 79 -3.31 2.48 -9.72
N VAL A 80 -2.75 3.50 -10.37
CA VAL A 80 -3.21 4.89 -10.24
C VAL A 80 -4.31 5.14 -11.27
N THR A 81 -5.48 5.53 -10.80
CA THR A 81 -6.65 5.80 -11.67
C THR A 81 -6.67 7.23 -12.19
N ASP A 82 -6.24 8.19 -11.37
CA ASP A 82 -6.14 9.60 -11.75
C ASP A 82 -5.17 10.36 -10.83
N VAL A 83 -4.66 11.49 -11.32
CA VAL A 83 -3.84 12.43 -10.54
C VAL A 83 -4.38 13.84 -10.74
N ALA A 84 -4.87 14.44 -9.68
CA ALA A 84 -5.29 15.84 -9.65
C ALA A 84 -4.15 16.73 -9.14
N GLY A 85 -3.87 17.78 -9.85
CA GLY A 85 -2.81 18.73 -9.56
C GLY A 85 -1.93 19.01 -10.79
N PRO A 86 -0.90 19.84 -10.65
CA PRO A 86 -0.40 20.51 -9.43
C PRO A 86 -1.36 21.55 -8.84
N ILE A 87 -1.53 21.56 -7.54
CA ILE A 87 -2.33 22.52 -6.79
C ILE A 87 -1.37 23.36 -5.95
N PRO A 88 -1.06 24.60 -6.33
CA PRO A 88 -0.16 25.45 -5.55
C PRO A 88 -0.83 25.93 -4.25
N ALA A 89 -0.04 26.10 -3.21
CA ALA A 89 -0.46 26.78 -2.00
C ALA A 89 -0.67 28.29 -2.26
N GLU A 90 -1.46 28.95 -1.43
CA GLU A 90 -1.80 30.39 -1.60
C GLU A 90 -0.55 31.30 -1.51
N ASP A 91 0.47 30.89 -0.75
CA ASP A 91 1.74 31.61 -0.58
C ASP A 91 2.75 31.31 -1.73
N GLY A 92 2.48 30.29 -2.53
CA GLY A 92 3.36 29.88 -3.64
C GLY A 92 4.63 29.14 -3.19
N GLU A 93 4.71 28.71 -1.93
CA GLU A 93 5.88 28.01 -1.37
C GLU A 93 5.72 26.49 -1.32
N ALA A 94 4.53 25.98 -1.63
CA ALA A 94 4.23 24.55 -1.64
C ALA A 94 3.32 24.16 -2.80
N VAL A 95 3.36 22.88 -3.12
CA VAL A 95 2.50 22.25 -4.13
C VAL A 95 1.94 20.95 -3.61
N GLN A 96 0.71 20.64 -4.03
CA GLN A 96 0.02 19.42 -3.70
C GLN A 96 -0.45 18.67 -4.95
N PHE A 97 -0.37 17.35 -4.89
CA PHE A 97 -1.06 16.42 -5.81
C PHE A 97 -1.96 15.49 -5.01
N LEU A 98 -3.02 15.04 -5.66
CA LEU A 98 -3.89 13.98 -5.18
C LEU A 98 -3.83 12.84 -6.20
N ALA A 99 -3.14 11.76 -5.86
CA ALA A 99 -3.14 10.54 -6.67
C ALA A 99 -4.23 9.60 -6.13
N PHE A 100 -5.10 9.13 -7.02
CA PHE A 100 -6.17 8.19 -6.68
C PHE A 100 -5.71 6.79 -7.03
N VAL A 101 -5.60 5.93 -6.00
CA VAL A 101 -5.14 4.56 -6.12
C VAL A 101 -6.35 3.63 -6.12
N ASP A 102 -6.44 2.73 -7.10
CA ASP A 102 -7.49 1.72 -7.17
C ASP A 102 -7.45 0.81 -5.93
N SER A 103 -8.57 0.70 -5.26
CA SER A 103 -8.76 -0.13 -4.08
C SER A 103 -9.96 -1.07 -4.21
N SER A 104 -10.46 -1.26 -5.44
CA SER A 104 -11.55 -2.17 -5.71
C SER A 104 -11.18 -3.63 -5.44
N ASP A 105 -12.16 -4.48 -5.12
CA ASP A 105 -11.95 -5.92 -4.90
C ASP A 105 -11.33 -6.67 -6.10
N GLY A 106 -11.28 -6.02 -7.25
CA GLY A 106 -10.68 -6.54 -8.49
C GLY A 106 -9.40 -5.82 -8.92
N ALA A 107 -8.85 -4.95 -8.09
CA ALA A 107 -7.63 -4.23 -8.40
C ALA A 107 -6.47 -5.18 -8.74
N GLU A 108 -5.73 -4.88 -9.80
CA GLU A 108 -4.59 -5.71 -10.22
C GLU A 108 -3.41 -5.62 -9.24
N ARG A 109 -3.36 -4.55 -8.43
CA ARG A 109 -2.28 -4.28 -7.48
C ARG A 109 -2.83 -3.86 -6.12
N GLU A 110 -2.13 -4.23 -5.05
CA GLU A 110 -2.43 -3.74 -3.70
C GLU A 110 -2.07 -2.26 -3.56
N VAL A 111 -2.89 -1.50 -2.82
CA VAL A 111 -2.65 -0.07 -2.55
C VAL A 111 -1.25 0.18 -1.98
N ALA A 112 -0.75 -0.73 -1.14
CA ALA A 112 0.58 -0.63 -0.55
C ALA A 112 1.71 -0.64 -1.59
N ASP A 113 1.62 -1.53 -2.59
CA ASP A 113 2.62 -1.65 -3.66
C ASP A 113 2.61 -0.40 -4.55
N VAL A 114 1.43 0.12 -4.87
CA VAL A 114 1.28 1.35 -5.67
C VAL A 114 1.85 2.56 -4.91
N VAL A 115 1.58 2.66 -3.61
CA VAL A 115 2.13 3.72 -2.75
C VAL A 115 3.66 3.63 -2.65
N GLU A 116 4.23 2.42 -2.63
CA GLU A 116 5.68 2.24 -2.62
C GLU A 116 6.31 2.70 -3.94
N ASP A 117 5.71 2.39 -5.08
CA ASP A 117 6.16 2.88 -6.40
C ASP A 117 6.06 4.41 -6.48
N LEU A 118 4.96 5.00 -6.02
CA LEU A 118 4.82 6.45 -5.96
C LEU A 118 5.91 7.09 -5.09
N LYS A 119 6.20 6.53 -3.90
CA LYS A 119 7.30 6.97 -3.04
C LYS A 119 8.66 6.84 -3.74
N GLY A 120 8.87 5.78 -4.52
CA GLY A 120 10.09 5.57 -5.31
C GLY A 120 10.30 6.66 -6.36
N ILE A 121 9.26 7.01 -7.10
CA ILE A 121 9.29 8.11 -8.09
C ILE A 121 9.57 9.45 -7.40
N LEU A 122 8.90 9.72 -6.27
CA LEU A 122 9.06 10.96 -5.52
C LEU A 122 10.43 11.09 -4.86
N ALA A 123 11.10 9.99 -4.53
CA ALA A 123 12.45 10.00 -3.98
C ALA A 123 13.52 10.38 -5.03
N ASP A 124 13.29 10.06 -6.29
CA ASP A 124 14.17 10.44 -7.41
C ASP A 124 13.34 10.64 -8.69
N PRO A 125 12.69 11.80 -8.84
CA PRO A 125 11.89 12.08 -10.03
C PRO A 125 12.69 12.05 -11.33
N ALA A 126 13.97 12.45 -11.28
CA ALA A 126 14.85 12.45 -12.46
C ALA A 126 15.20 11.04 -12.93
N ALA A 127 15.24 10.05 -12.03
CA ALA A 127 15.43 8.65 -12.40
C ALA A 127 14.18 8.04 -13.05
N ALA A 128 12.99 8.53 -12.66
CA ALA A 128 11.73 8.08 -13.24
C ALA A 128 11.48 8.72 -14.60
N ASP A 129 11.80 10.01 -14.76
CA ASP A 129 11.70 10.75 -16.01
C ASP A 129 12.88 11.75 -16.13
N ALA A 130 13.74 11.52 -17.12
CA ALA A 130 14.92 12.35 -17.37
C ALA A 130 14.59 13.82 -17.70
N ASP A 131 13.40 14.10 -18.20
CA ASP A 131 12.95 15.47 -18.50
C ASP A 131 12.66 16.27 -17.21
N LEU A 132 12.55 15.60 -16.07
CA LEU A 132 12.40 16.23 -14.76
C LEU A 132 13.75 16.61 -14.11
N ALA A 133 14.88 16.14 -14.65
CA ALA A 133 16.19 16.48 -14.15
C ALA A 133 16.44 18.00 -14.23
N ASP A 134 17.12 18.56 -13.24
CA ASP A 134 17.40 19.98 -13.12
C ASP A 134 16.12 20.87 -13.07
N THR A 135 15.01 20.31 -12.63
CA THR A 135 13.73 21.03 -12.47
C THR A 135 13.33 21.14 -11.01
N VAL A 136 12.37 22.00 -10.72
CA VAL A 136 11.76 22.12 -9.39
C VAL A 136 11.20 20.80 -8.86
N ALA A 137 10.80 19.88 -9.74
CA ALA A 137 10.31 18.57 -9.34
C ALA A 137 11.42 17.66 -8.78
N ALA A 138 12.65 17.76 -9.31
CA ALA A 138 13.79 17.00 -8.81
C ALA A 138 14.39 17.58 -7.52
N ASP A 139 14.31 18.91 -7.35
CA ASP A 139 14.90 19.61 -6.20
C ASP A 139 13.96 19.65 -4.98
N ALA A 140 12.68 19.36 -5.14
CA ALA A 140 11.69 19.43 -4.09
C ALA A 140 11.76 18.22 -3.13
N ASP A 141 11.48 18.46 -1.84
CA ASP A 141 11.39 17.42 -0.81
C ASP A 141 9.93 16.93 -0.73
N TRP A 142 9.69 15.77 -1.34
CA TRP A 142 8.34 15.19 -1.51
C TRP A 142 7.93 14.37 -0.31
N HIS A 143 6.71 14.59 0.14
CA HIS A 143 6.07 13.82 1.20
C HIS A 143 4.77 13.21 0.68
N LEU A 144 4.60 11.90 0.88
CA LEU A 144 3.38 11.19 0.56
C LEU A 144 2.66 10.77 1.85
N GLY A 145 1.40 11.17 1.96
CA GLY A 145 0.52 10.85 3.09
C GLY A 145 -0.92 10.62 2.65
N GLY A 146 -1.87 11.04 3.47
CA GLY A 146 -3.29 10.84 3.22
C GLY A 146 -3.76 9.41 3.53
N PRO A 147 -5.01 9.05 3.19
CA PRO A 147 -5.58 7.74 3.49
C PRO A 147 -4.77 6.56 2.96
N ALA A 148 -4.28 6.63 1.70
CA ALA A 148 -3.48 5.56 1.10
C ALA A 148 -2.12 5.41 1.81
N GLY A 149 -1.42 6.51 2.09
CA GLY A 149 -0.15 6.51 2.81
C GLY A 149 -0.30 5.95 4.23
N LEU A 150 -1.33 6.41 4.96
CA LEU A 150 -1.60 5.94 6.31
C LEU A 150 -1.94 4.44 6.36
N ALA A 151 -2.77 3.96 5.43
CA ALA A 151 -3.11 2.54 5.35
C ALA A 151 -1.86 1.67 5.12
N THR A 152 -0.96 2.10 4.23
CA THR A 152 0.29 1.42 3.93
C THR A 152 1.23 1.39 5.14
N GLU A 153 1.39 2.51 5.84
CA GLU A 153 2.26 2.59 7.02
C GLU A 153 1.74 1.75 8.19
N LEU A 154 0.43 1.78 8.43
CA LEU A 154 -0.20 0.93 9.43
C LEU A 154 -0.06 -0.55 9.07
N GLY A 155 -0.36 -0.92 7.82
CA GLY A 155 -0.22 -2.29 7.34
C GLY A 155 1.21 -2.81 7.50
N GLY A 156 2.21 -2.03 7.11
CA GLY A 156 3.62 -2.36 7.25
C GLY A 156 4.07 -2.50 8.72
N ALA A 157 3.57 -1.63 9.60
CA ALA A 157 3.87 -1.71 11.04
C ALA A 157 3.31 -3.01 11.66
N PHE A 158 2.10 -3.41 11.29
CA PHE A 158 1.50 -4.66 11.79
C PHE A 158 2.16 -5.90 11.19
N ALA A 159 2.44 -5.93 9.89
CA ALA A 159 3.08 -7.07 9.23
C ALA A 159 4.45 -7.39 9.83
N GLY A 160 5.24 -6.38 10.21
CA GLY A 160 6.53 -6.55 10.85
C GLY A 160 6.44 -7.17 12.25
N ILE A 161 5.43 -6.79 13.03
CA ILE A 161 5.22 -7.30 14.40
C ILE A 161 4.74 -8.75 14.37
N ASP A 162 3.77 -9.07 13.53
CA ASP A 162 3.19 -10.41 13.43
C ASP A 162 4.22 -11.44 12.96
N GLY A 163 5.03 -11.10 11.96
CA GLY A 163 6.10 -11.98 11.46
C GLY A 163 7.16 -12.30 12.52
N LEU A 164 7.60 -11.30 13.28
CA LEU A 164 8.58 -11.47 14.36
C LEU A 164 8.01 -12.31 15.51
N LEU A 165 6.78 -12.02 15.93
CA LEU A 165 6.10 -12.77 17.00
C LEU A 165 5.90 -14.24 16.61
N LEU A 166 5.46 -14.50 15.37
CA LEU A 166 5.30 -15.85 14.85
C LEU A 166 6.64 -16.60 14.84
N LEU A 167 7.72 -15.96 14.38
CA LEU A 167 9.06 -16.55 14.36
C LEU A 167 9.56 -16.87 15.76
N VAL A 168 9.44 -15.93 16.69
CA VAL A 168 9.85 -16.15 18.10
C VAL A 168 9.05 -17.28 18.74
N ALA A 169 7.74 -17.28 18.56
CA ALA A 169 6.88 -18.36 19.08
C ALA A 169 7.27 -19.72 18.49
N LEU A 170 7.52 -19.80 17.20
CA LEU A 170 7.93 -21.02 16.50
C LEU A 170 9.29 -21.53 17.00
N VAL A 171 10.27 -20.64 17.21
CA VAL A 171 11.59 -20.98 17.75
C VAL A 171 11.46 -21.49 19.19
N VAL A 172 10.69 -20.82 20.05
CA VAL A 172 10.48 -21.24 21.44
C VAL A 172 9.82 -22.61 21.51
N VAL A 173 8.75 -22.82 20.74
CA VAL A 173 8.06 -24.11 20.66
C VAL A 173 9.01 -25.20 20.14
N PHE A 174 9.79 -24.92 19.11
CA PHE A 174 10.78 -25.85 18.57
C PHE A 174 11.80 -26.27 19.63
N VAL A 175 12.38 -25.32 20.36
CA VAL A 175 13.37 -25.61 21.42
C VAL A 175 12.75 -26.48 22.53
N ILE A 176 11.54 -26.15 22.99
CA ILE A 176 10.84 -26.94 24.02
C ILE A 176 10.60 -28.37 23.51
N LEU A 177 10.14 -28.53 22.27
CA LEU A 177 9.90 -29.84 21.67
C LEU A 177 11.20 -30.66 21.55
N VAL A 178 12.32 -30.05 21.15
CA VAL A 178 13.63 -30.72 21.07
C VAL A 178 14.06 -31.23 22.44
N ILE A 179 13.89 -30.41 23.48
CA ILE A 179 14.24 -30.80 24.87
C ILE A 179 13.37 -31.97 25.36
N VAL A 180 12.06 -31.88 25.12
CA VAL A 180 11.08 -32.89 25.60
C VAL A 180 11.25 -34.21 24.85
N TYR A 181 11.34 -34.18 23.53
CA TYR A 181 11.42 -35.39 22.70
C TYR A 181 12.85 -35.94 22.57
N ARG A 182 13.87 -35.19 22.98
CA ARG A 182 15.28 -35.54 22.82
C ARG A 182 15.65 -35.93 21.35
N SER A 183 14.95 -35.41 20.40
CA SER A 183 15.12 -35.65 18.95
C SER A 183 14.78 -34.41 18.20
N VAL A 184 15.58 -34.05 17.22
CA VAL A 184 15.33 -32.88 16.35
C VAL A 184 14.32 -33.20 15.23
N LEU A 185 14.28 -34.46 14.80
CA LEU A 185 13.44 -34.88 13.67
C LEU A 185 11.95 -34.78 13.96
N LEU A 186 11.53 -35.17 15.16
CA LEU A 186 10.14 -35.23 15.58
C LEU A 186 9.49 -33.83 15.69
N PRO A 187 10.13 -32.83 16.31
CA PRO A 187 9.68 -31.46 16.29
C PRO A 187 9.53 -30.86 14.88
N ILE A 188 10.48 -31.12 13.99
CA ILE A 188 10.39 -30.66 12.60
C ILE A 188 9.13 -31.22 11.92
N LEU A 189 8.85 -32.49 12.09
CA LEU A 189 7.69 -33.14 11.49
C LEU A 189 6.36 -32.59 12.05
N VAL A 190 6.31 -32.33 13.36
CA VAL A 190 5.14 -31.71 14.02
C VAL A 190 4.92 -30.27 13.51
N LEU A 191 5.98 -29.45 13.42
CA LEU A 191 5.87 -28.09 12.92
C LEU A 191 5.47 -28.05 11.43
N LEU A 192 6.00 -28.97 10.61
CA LEU A 192 5.60 -29.11 9.21
C LEU A 192 4.11 -29.46 9.07
N THR A 193 3.60 -30.34 9.91
CA THR A 193 2.16 -30.67 9.88
C THR A 193 1.30 -29.51 10.37
N ALA A 194 1.73 -28.74 11.37
CA ALA A 194 1.04 -27.56 11.86
C ALA A 194 0.96 -26.45 10.78
N VAL A 195 2.09 -26.15 10.14
CA VAL A 195 2.14 -25.18 9.04
C VAL A 195 1.30 -25.68 7.85
N GLY A 196 1.35 -26.98 7.54
CA GLY A 196 0.53 -27.58 6.49
C GLY A 196 -0.97 -27.48 6.79
N ALA A 197 -1.38 -27.66 8.03
CA ALA A 197 -2.76 -27.50 8.46
C ALA A 197 -3.21 -26.03 8.36
N LEU A 198 -2.35 -25.07 8.73
CA LEU A 198 -2.63 -23.64 8.59
C LEU A 198 -2.82 -23.24 7.11
N CYS A 199 -1.92 -23.70 6.23
CA CYS A 199 -2.05 -23.47 4.79
C CYS A 199 -3.33 -24.09 4.22
N ALA A 200 -3.71 -25.28 4.68
CA ALA A 200 -4.95 -25.93 4.25
C ALA A 200 -6.20 -25.19 4.74
N ALA A 201 -6.16 -24.63 5.94
CA ALA A 201 -7.25 -23.83 6.49
C ALA A 201 -7.47 -22.54 5.69
N ILE A 202 -6.38 -21.84 5.33
CA ILE A 202 -6.44 -20.62 4.50
C ILE A 202 -6.99 -20.92 3.09
N LEU A 203 -6.68 -22.11 2.53
CA LEU A 203 -7.20 -22.53 1.22
C LEU A 203 -8.68 -22.94 1.25
N ALA A 204 -9.23 -23.25 2.43
CA ALA A 204 -10.60 -23.70 2.60
C ALA A 204 -11.59 -22.56 2.86
N VAL A 205 -11.08 -21.35 3.17
CA VAL A 205 -11.83 -20.10 3.36
C VAL A 205 -11.93 -19.33 2.07
#